data_3679de97faa3f509c8fa00b69d0cecf5
#
_entry.id   3679de97faa3f509c8fa00b69d0cecf5
#
_cell.length_a   1.000
_cell.length_b   1.000
_cell.length_c   1.000
_cell.angle_alpha   90.00
_cell.angle_beta   90.00
_cell.angle_gamma   90.00
#
_symmetry.space_group_name_H-M   'P 1'
#
loop_
_entity.id
_entity.type
_entity.pdbx_description
1 polymer ?
#
loop_
_entity_poly.entity_id
_entity_poly.type
_entity_poly.pdbx_seq_one_letter_code
_entity_poly.pdbx_strand_id
1 'polypeptide(L)'
;CIRDRLREHPEDFMRHFLAAALTYDFHFHTFFPSVNDHHASRYTHALRYILEALDQSTNDPDCLDDVIDFLSQLGCDQRKYQLTAEQYQSLAAALRDTFALLLPYQWSTELNDALLTSFEHAINVMQSAAATKTTPPVYTGTVMEVLRFTRDIAIVRLQANPAIDYLPGQYLSVTTPQCPGTWRYLCLLY
;
A
#
# COMPACT_ATOMS: atom_id res chain seq x y z
N CYS A 1 12.20 -7.24 -19.42
CA CYS A 1 10.96 -7.69 -18.76
C CYS A 1 10.52 -6.65 -17.73
N ILE A 2 9.19 -6.53 -17.45
CA ILE A 2 8.65 -5.63 -16.40
C ILE A 2 9.36 -5.87 -15.06
N ARG A 3 9.50 -7.13 -14.67
CA ARG A 3 10.16 -7.56 -13.43
C ARG A 3 11.60 -7.06 -13.31
N ASP A 4 12.36 -7.10 -14.39
CA ASP A 4 13.76 -6.63 -14.39
C ASP A 4 13.84 -5.13 -14.16
N ARG A 5 12.95 -4.36 -14.78
CA ARG A 5 12.87 -2.90 -14.58
C ARG A 5 12.52 -2.53 -13.13
N LEU A 6 11.57 -3.22 -12.54
CA LEU A 6 11.19 -3.01 -11.12
C LEU A 6 12.33 -3.37 -10.16
N ARG A 7 13.17 -4.35 -10.53
CA ARG A 7 14.31 -4.77 -9.71
C ARG A 7 15.52 -3.84 -9.85
N GLU A 8 15.80 -3.41 -11.07
CA GLU A 8 17.01 -2.63 -11.37
C GLU A 8 16.84 -1.13 -11.09
N HIS A 9 15.63 -0.60 -11.29
CA HIS A 9 15.32 0.84 -11.17
C HIS A 9 14.01 1.11 -10.42
N PRO A 10 13.89 0.69 -9.13
CA PRO A 10 12.67 0.86 -8.36
C PRO A 10 12.30 2.33 -8.16
N GLU A 11 13.29 3.21 -8.02
CA GLU A 11 13.11 4.64 -7.80
C GLU A 11 12.55 5.34 -9.03
N ASP A 12 13.05 4.98 -10.23
CA ASP A 12 12.55 5.52 -11.49
C ASP A 12 11.08 5.13 -11.70
N PHE A 13 10.75 3.86 -11.42
CA PHE A 13 9.38 3.40 -11.48
C PHE A 13 8.47 4.23 -10.54
N MET A 14 8.85 4.36 -9.27
CA MET A 14 8.06 5.10 -8.28
C MET A 14 7.92 6.58 -8.62
N ARG A 15 8.97 7.20 -9.14
CA ARG A 15 8.92 8.60 -9.59
C ARG A 15 7.89 8.81 -10.70
N HIS A 16 7.89 7.93 -11.71
CA HIS A 16 6.92 7.99 -12.81
C HIS A 16 5.50 7.65 -12.36
N PHE A 17 5.37 6.64 -11.51
CA PHE A 17 4.08 6.25 -10.95
C PHE A 17 3.44 7.38 -10.14
N LEU A 18 4.20 8.04 -9.27
CA LEU A 18 3.67 9.15 -8.49
C LEU A 18 3.34 10.36 -9.34
N ALA A 19 4.18 10.68 -10.32
CA ALA A 19 3.87 11.74 -11.26
C ALA A 19 2.56 11.47 -12.03
N ALA A 20 2.35 10.23 -12.48
CA ALA A 20 1.12 9.82 -13.12
C ALA A 20 -0.08 9.83 -12.15
N ALA A 21 0.07 9.30 -10.94
CA ALA A 21 -1.00 9.29 -9.94
C ALA A 21 -1.48 10.71 -9.60
N LEU A 22 -0.56 11.65 -9.41
CA LEU A 22 -0.89 13.06 -9.12
C LEU A 22 -1.61 13.79 -10.28
N THR A 23 -1.48 13.31 -11.51
CA THR A 23 -2.26 13.83 -12.64
C THR A 23 -3.72 13.39 -12.59
N TYR A 24 -4.00 12.22 -12.04
CA TYR A 24 -5.36 11.70 -11.88
C TYR A 24 -6.05 12.25 -10.63
N ASP A 25 -5.34 12.29 -9.49
CA ASP A 25 -5.86 12.87 -8.26
C ASP A 25 -4.71 13.50 -7.44
N PHE A 26 -4.77 14.82 -7.30
CA PHE A 26 -3.77 15.57 -6.52
C PHE A 26 -3.71 15.14 -5.05
N HIS A 27 -4.80 14.58 -4.47
CA HIS A 27 -4.81 14.12 -3.08
C HIS A 27 -3.81 12.98 -2.81
N PHE A 28 -3.31 12.31 -3.84
CA PHE A 28 -2.27 11.28 -3.66
C PHE A 28 -0.97 11.81 -3.04
N HIS A 29 -0.72 13.13 -3.07
CA HIS A 29 0.41 13.71 -2.32
C HIS A 29 0.33 13.48 -0.80
N THR A 30 -0.89 13.32 -0.25
CA THR A 30 -1.08 13.03 1.18
C THR A 30 -0.79 11.59 1.54
N PHE A 31 -0.95 10.65 0.60
CA PHE A 31 -0.67 9.24 0.80
C PHE A 31 0.81 8.90 0.57
N PHE A 32 1.46 9.68 -0.29
CA PHE A 32 2.87 9.51 -0.67
C PHE A 32 3.65 10.81 -0.40
N PRO A 33 3.80 11.25 0.86
CA PRO A 33 4.36 12.57 1.17
C PRO A 33 5.86 12.71 0.84
N SER A 34 6.55 11.61 0.70
CA SER A 34 7.93 11.58 0.19
C SER A 34 8.26 10.23 -0.42
N VAL A 35 8.87 10.23 -1.60
CA VAL A 35 9.52 9.05 -2.16
C VAL A 35 10.95 9.06 -1.63
N ASN A 36 11.19 8.26 -0.61
CA ASN A 36 12.55 7.88 -0.28
C ASN A 36 12.79 6.44 -0.77
N ASP A 37 14.04 6.07 -0.96
CA ASP A 37 14.47 4.78 -1.50
C ASP A 37 13.82 3.59 -0.77
N HIS A 38 13.60 3.73 0.53
CA HIS A 38 13.00 2.68 1.34
C HIS A 38 11.52 2.43 1.01
N HIS A 39 10.74 3.49 0.80
CA HIS A 39 9.33 3.37 0.40
C HIS A 39 9.20 2.88 -1.05
N ALA A 40 10.01 3.43 -1.96
CA ALA A 40 10.07 2.98 -3.34
C ALA A 40 10.35 1.47 -3.43
N SER A 41 11.35 0.99 -2.69
CA SER A 41 11.72 -0.42 -2.63
C SER A 41 10.57 -1.31 -2.13
N ARG A 42 9.81 -0.89 -1.12
CA ARG A 42 8.67 -1.69 -0.60
C ARG A 42 7.54 -1.84 -1.60
N TYR A 43 7.12 -0.76 -2.24
CA TYR A 43 6.04 -0.79 -3.24
C TYR A 43 6.42 -1.59 -4.47
N THR A 44 7.62 -1.39 -5.00
CA THR A 44 8.10 -2.15 -6.15
C THR A 44 8.31 -3.63 -5.84
N HIS A 45 8.70 -3.96 -4.59
CA HIS A 45 8.82 -5.34 -4.12
C HIS A 45 7.45 -6.03 -4.06
N ALA A 46 6.43 -5.38 -3.52
CA ALA A 46 5.07 -5.91 -3.48
C ALA A 46 4.52 -6.15 -4.90
N LEU A 47 4.69 -5.16 -5.80
CA LEU A 47 4.25 -5.28 -7.18
C LEU A 47 4.98 -6.41 -7.92
N ARG A 48 6.30 -6.55 -7.71
CA ARG A 48 7.09 -7.63 -8.27
C ARG A 48 6.62 -8.99 -7.77
N TYR A 49 6.35 -9.12 -6.46
CA TYR A 49 5.82 -10.35 -5.87
C TYR A 49 4.51 -10.77 -6.54
N ILE A 50 3.57 -9.85 -6.72
CA ILE A 50 2.30 -10.12 -7.41
C ILE A 50 2.55 -10.60 -8.85
N LEU A 51 3.42 -9.92 -9.60
CA LEU A 51 3.71 -10.28 -10.99
C LEU A 51 4.45 -11.63 -11.11
N GLU A 52 5.33 -11.95 -10.16
CA GLU A 52 6.03 -13.25 -10.11
C GLU A 52 5.07 -14.38 -9.80
N ALA A 53 4.17 -14.20 -8.85
CA ALA A 53 3.22 -15.21 -8.46
C ALA A 53 2.14 -15.43 -9.53
N LEU A 54 1.69 -14.38 -10.22
CA LEU A 54 0.80 -14.51 -11.39
C LEU A 54 1.45 -15.30 -12.54
N ASP A 55 2.74 -15.13 -12.77
CA ASP A 55 3.48 -15.89 -13.78
C ASP A 55 3.64 -17.36 -13.37
N GLN A 56 3.86 -17.64 -12.10
CA GLN A 56 3.99 -19.00 -11.55
C GLN A 56 2.65 -19.73 -11.48
N SER A 57 1.55 -19.02 -11.25
CA SER A 57 0.20 -19.60 -11.14
C SER A 57 -0.26 -20.33 -12.41
N THR A 58 0.35 -20.07 -13.56
CA THR A 58 0.14 -20.84 -14.79
C THR A 58 0.60 -22.30 -14.68
N ASN A 59 1.55 -22.58 -13.80
CA ASN A 59 2.13 -23.91 -13.58
C ASN A 59 1.79 -24.50 -12.19
N ASP A 60 1.44 -23.66 -11.24
CA ASP A 60 1.12 -24.01 -9.86
C ASP A 60 -0.05 -23.16 -9.35
N PRO A 61 -1.27 -23.72 -9.31
CA PRO A 61 -2.46 -23.00 -8.85
C PRO A 61 -2.37 -22.50 -7.39
N ASP A 62 -1.62 -23.19 -6.52
CA ASP A 62 -1.48 -22.80 -5.09
C ASP A 62 -0.81 -21.41 -4.95
N CYS A 63 0.04 -21.02 -5.91
CA CYS A 63 0.61 -19.67 -5.96
C CYS A 63 -0.46 -18.57 -6.11
N LEU A 64 -1.61 -18.87 -6.68
CA LEU A 64 -2.70 -17.89 -6.82
C LEU A 64 -3.37 -17.63 -5.47
N ASP A 65 -3.54 -18.66 -4.65
CA ASP A 65 -4.13 -18.52 -3.31
C ASP A 65 -3.24 -17.63 -2.42
N ASP A 66 -1.92 -17.79 -2.49
CA ASP A 66 -0.97 -16.92 -1.78
C ASP A 66 -1.09 -15.45 -2.20
N VAL A 67 -1.31 -15.18 -3.50
CA VAL A 67 -1.53 -13.80 -3.99
C VAL A 67 -2.85 -13.25 -3.50
N ILE A 68 -3.92 -14.04 -3.51
CA ILE A 68 -5.23 -13.64 -3.01
C ILE A 68 -5.15 -13.31 -1.52
N ASP A 69 -4.46 -14.12 -0.73
CA ASP A 69 -4.24 -13.88 0.70
C ASP A 69 -3.43 -12.61 0.92
N PHE A 70 -2.35 -12.41 0.16
CA PHE A 70 -1.55 -11.19 0.22
C PHE A 70 -2.37 -9.95 -0.12
N LEU A 71 -3.14 -9.97 -1.22
CA LEU A 71 -4.01 -8.87 -1.63
C LEU A 71 -5.10 -8.60 -0.60
N SER A 72 -5.67 -9.65 -0.02
CA SER A 72 -6.68 -9.55 1.03
C SER A 72 -6.12 -8.85 2.27
N GLN A 73 -4.94 -9.24 2.72
CA GLN A 73 -4.25 -8.58 3.83
C GLN A 73 -3.89 -7.14 3.49
N LEU A 74 -3.36 -6.89 2.29
CA LEU A 74 -3.04 -5.56 1.80
C LEU A 74 -4.28 -4.65 1.79
N GLY A 75 -5.43 -5.16 1.32
CA GLY A 75 -6.70 -4.43 1.34
C GLY A 75 -7.14 -4.05 2.75
N CYS A 76 -6.99 -4.96 3.72
CA CYS A 76 -7.25 -4.67 5.13
C CYS A 76 -6.32 -3.58 5.69
N ASP A 77 -5.04 -3.64 5.37
CA ASP A 77 -4.03 -2.66 5.83
C ASP A 77 -4.21 -1.29 5.19
N GLN A 78 -4.73 -1.24 3.97
CA GLN A 78 -4.99 -0.01 3.21
C GLN A 78 -6.25 0.74 3.69
N ARG A 79 -7.13 0.13 4.48
CA ARG A 79 -8.35 0.78 5.01
C ARG A 79 -8.07 2.12 5.68
N LYS A 80 -6.90 2.27 6.31
CA LYS A 80 -6.47 3.52 6.96
C LYS A 80 -6.40 4.73 6.02
N TYR A 81 -6.22 4.50 4.72
CA TYR A 81 -6.19 5.56 3.72
C TYR A 81 -7.58 5.96 3.24
N GLN A 82 -8.61 5.13 3.48
CA GLN A 82 -10.00 5.37 3.12
C GLN A 82 -10.16 5.73 1.62
N LEU A 83 -9.41 5.04 0.75
CA LEU A 83 -9.46 5.28 -0.69
C LEU A 83 -10.85 4.97 -1.25
N THR A 84 -11.35 5.87 -2.09
CA THR A 84 -12.60 5.66 -2.84
C THR A 84 -12.39 4.70 -4.01
N ALA A 85 -13.47 4.15 -4.56
CA ALA A 85 -13.40 3.31 -5.76
C ALA A 85 -12.75 4.06 -6.95
N GLU A 86 -13.05 5.36 -7.10
CA GLU A 86 -12.48 6.22 -8.15
C GLU A 86 -10.96 6.39 -7.95
N GLN A 87 -10.51 6.52 -6.71
CA GLN A 87 -9.08 6.61 -6.39
C GLN A 87 -8.34 5.31 -6.70
N TYR A 88 -8.94 4.14 -6.44
CA TYR A 88 -8.35 2.88 -6.86
C TYR A 88 -8.22 2.77 -8.39
N GLN A 89 -9.24 3.23 -9.14
CA GLN A 89 -9.18 3.28 -10.60
C GLN A 89 -8.08 4.24 -11.09
N SER A 90 -7.95 5.39 -10.44
CA SER A 90 -6.88 6.36 -10.74
C SER A 90 -5.49 5.76 -10.52
N LEU A 91 -5.29 4.98 -9.45
CA LEU A 91 -4.03 4.28 -9.20
C LEU A 91 -3.76 3.20 -10.26
N ALA A 92 -4.78 2.44 -10.68
CA ALA A 92 -4.65 1.46 -11.74
C ALA A 92 -4.26 2.12 -13.08
N ALA A 93 -4.90 3.25 -13.41
CA ALA A 93 -4.57 4.04 -14.60
C ALA A 93 -3.13 4.60 -14.53
N ALA A 94 -2.70 5.09 -13.37
CA ALA A 94 -1.34 5.57 -13.16
C ALA A 94 -0.29 4.43 -13.31
N LEU A 95 -0.59 3.22 -12.81
CA LEU A 95 0.25 2.05 -13.01
C LEU A 95 0.36 1.68 -14.50
N ARG A 96 -0.76 1.64 -15.20
CA ARG A 96 -0.81 1.40 -16.66
C ARG A 96 0.07 2.39 -17.41
N ASP A 97 -0.10 3.70 -17.15
CA ASP A 97 0.66 4.74 -17.84
C ASP A 97 2.15 4.65 -17.55
N THR A 98 2.49 4.29 -16.32
CA THR A 98 3.88 4.07 -15.91
C THR A 98 4.49 2.90 -16.68
N PHE A 99 3.78 1.78 -16.81
CA PHE A 99 4.27 0.64 -17.58
C PHE A 99 4.36 0.95 -19.08
N ALA A 100 3.39 1.67 -19.64
CA ALA A 100 3.43 2.11 -21.03
C ALA A 100 4.66 2.99 -21.30
N LEU A 101 4.99 3.89 -20.39
CA LEU A 101 6.17 4.77 -20.48
C LEU A 101 7.47 3.98 -20.39
N LEU A 102 7.57 3.02 -19.47
CA LEU A 102 8.80 2.28 -19.21
C LEU A 102 9.06 1.12 -20.19
N LEU A 103 8.03 0.70 -20.91
CA LEU A 103 8.06 -0.44 -21.83
C LEU A 103 7.56 -0.08 -23.24
N PRO A 104 8.02 1.01 -23.86
CA PRO A 104 7.40 1.54 -25.09
C PRO A 104 7.47 0.54 -26.26
N TYR A 105 8.48 -0.33 -26.31
CA TYR A 105 8.64 -1.31 -27.39
C TYR A 105 7.87 -2.62 -27.18
N GLN A 106 7.44 -2.90 -25.95
CA GLN A 106 6.68 -4.11 -25.59
C GLN A 106 5.21 -3.79 -25.32
N TRP A 107 4.85 -2.51 -25.32
CA TRP A 107 3.47 -2.08 -25.03
C TRP A 107 2.58 -2.40 -26.23
N SER A 108 1.51 -3.16 -25.97
CA SER A 108 0.49 -3.51 -26.95
C SER A 108 -0.90 -3.36 -26.34
N THR A 109 -1.94 -3.37 -27.16
CA THR A 109 -3.34 -3.34 -26.71
C THR A 109 -3.64 -4.55 -25.83
N GLU A 110 -3.16 -5.73 -26.21
CA GLU A 110 -3.37 -6.96 -25.45
C GLU A 110 -2.72 -6.90 -24.05
N LEU A 111 -1.51 -6.34 -23.97
CA LEU A 111 -0.83 -6.15 -22.69
C LEU A 111 -1.55 -5.12 -21.83
N ASN A 112 -2.02 -4.03 -22.43
CA ASN A 112 -2.82 -3.01 -21.75
C ASN A 112 -4.08 -3.63 -21.13
N ASP A 113 -4.85 -4.38 -21.91
CA ASP A 113 -6.11 -4.97 -21.47
C ASP A 113 -5.88 -6.04 -20.41
N ALA A 114 -4.86 -6.87 -20.56
CA ALA A 114 -4.49 -7.87 -19.57
C ALA A 114 -4.10 -7.23 -18.22
N LEU A 115 -3.32 -6.15 -18.24
CA LEU A 115 -2.92 -5.42 -17.03
C LEU A 115 -4.11 -4.76 -16.35
N LEU A 116 -4.98 -4.09 -17.10
CA LEU A 116 -6.17 -3.45 -16.54
C LEU A 116 -7.09 -4.49 -15.88
N THR A 117 -7.36 -5.61 -16.57
CA THR A 117 -8.15 -6.71 -16.01
C THR A 117 -7.54 -7.27 -14.73
N SER A 118 -6.21 -7.44 -14.69
CA SER A 118 -5.49 -7.92 -13.51
C SER A 118 -5.57 -6.93 -12.35
N PHE A 119 -5.46 -5.64 -12.61
CA PHE A 119 -5.59 -4.60 -11.58
C PHE A 119 -7.00 -4.50 -11.03
N GLU A 120 -8.02 -4.57 -11.89
CA GLU A 120 -9.42 -4.62 -11.46
C GLU A 120 -9.68 -5.82 -10.55
N HIS A 121 -9.15 -6.98 -10.89
CA HIS A 121 -9.26 -8.18 -10.06
C HIS A 121 -8.58 -8.01 -8.71
N ALA A 122 -7.36 -7.50 -8.69
CA ALA A 122 -6.62 -7.21 -7.46
C ALA A 122 -7.37 -6.21 -6.57
N ILE A 123 -7.90 -5.12 -7.15
CA ILE A 123 -8.70 -4.13 -6.43
C ILE A 123 -9.96 -4.76 -5.84
N ASN A 124 -10.66 -5.61 -6.58
CA ASN A 124 -11.87 -6.29 -6.10
C ASN A 124 -11.57 -7.22 -4.92
N VAL A 125 -10.47 -7.97 -4.95
CA VAL A 125 -10.01 -8.81 -3.83
C VAL A 125 -9.73 -7.94 -2.60
N MET A 126 -8.95 -6.87 -2.76
CA MET A 126 -8.60 -5.94 -1.69
C MET A 126 -9.84 -5.30 -1.05
N GLN A 127 -10.76 -4.79 -1.86
CA GLN A 127 -11.99 -4.14 -1.38
C GLN A 127 -12.94 -5.14 -0.71
N SER A 128 -13.09 -6.34 -1.26
CA SER A 128 -13.91 -7.40 -0.68
C SER A 128 -13.39 -7.80 0.71
N ALA A 129 -12.09 -8.01 0.85
CA ALA A 129 -11.48 -8.33 2.13
C ALA A 129 -11.60 -7.16 3.13
N ALA A 130 -11.40 -5.92 2.70
CA ALA A 130 -11.56 -4.74 3.53
C ALA A 130 -13.00 -4.59 4.05
N ALA A 131 -14.01 -4.91 3.23
CA ALA A 131 -15.42 -4.84 3.58
C ALA A 131 -15.86 -5.87 4.65
N THR A 132 -15.13 -6.98 4.80
CA THR A 132 -15.41 -7.97 5.86
C THR A 132 -15.08 -7.48 7.26
N LYS A 133 -14.27 -6.43 7.39
CA LYS A 133 -13.82 -5.91 8.69
C LYS A 133 -14.89 -5.02 9.32
N THR A 134 -15.32 -5.38 10.51
CA THR A 134 -16.31 -4.62 11.29
C THR A 134 -15.70 -3.51 12.16
N THR A 135 -14.37 -3.55 12.37
CA THR A 135 -13.65 -2.52 13.13
C THR A 135 -13.52 -1.22 12.32
N PRO A 136 -13.44 -0.06 12.97
CA PRO A 136 -13.17 1.20 12.30
C PRO A 136 -11.87 1.15 11.47
N PRO A 137 -11.80 1.81 10.30
CA PRO A 137 -10.57 1.87 9.52
C PRO A 137 -9.46 2.67 10.20
N VAL A 138 -9.83 3.64 11.03
CA VAL A 138 -8.93 4.50 11.81
C VAL A 138 -9.53 4.72 13.18
N TYR A 139 -8.69 4.76 14.20
CA TYR A 139 -9.02 5.14 15.55
C TYR A 139 -8.42 6.51 15.86
N THR A 140 -9.16 7.35 16.58
CA THR A 140 -8.62 8.60 17.09
C THR A 140 -8.01 8.36 18.47
N GLY A 141 -6.77 8.84 18.68
CA GLY A 141 -6.07 8.71 19.94
C GLY A 141 -5.66 10.07 20.50
N THR A 142 -5.85 10.26 21.82
CA THR A 142 -5.33 11.42 22.54
C THR A 142 -4.08 11.02 23.31
N VAL A 143 -3.01 11.79 23.18
CA VAL A 143 -1.79 11.60 23.98
C VAL A 143 -2.06 12.09 25.41
N MET A 144 -2.03 11.16 26.37
CA MET A 144 -2.25 11.46 27.78
C MET A 144 -0.95 11.74 28.51
N GLU A 145 0.13 11.05 28.12
CA GLU A 145 1.43 11.16 28.78
C GLU A 145 2.56 10.75 27.84
N VAL A 146 3.72 11.36 28.00
CA VAL A 146 4.96 10.98 27.30
C VAL A 146 6.07 10.85 28.35
N LEU A 147 6.57 9.63 28.53
CA LEU A 147 7.70 9.31 29.40
C LEU A 147 8.94 9.07 28.55
N ARG A 148 9.93 9.96 28.64
CA ARG A 148 11.22 9.79 27.97
C ARG A 148 12.19 9.03 28.85
N PHE A 149 12.63 7.86 28.39
CA PHE A 149 13.66 7.08 29.06
C PHE A 149 15.07 7.45 28.63
N THR A 150 15.24 7.70 27.32
CA THR A 150 16.52 8.14 26.75
C THR A 150 16.23 9.20 25.69
N ARG A 151 17.29 9.66 25.01
CA ARG A 151 17.16 10.55 23.86
C ARG A 151 16.30 9.95 22.75
N ASP A 152 16.39 8.64 22.56
CA ASP A 152 15.83 7.93 21.40
C ASP A 152 14.65 7.00 21.76
N ILE A 153 14.35 6.85 23.07
CA ILE A 153 13.28 5.96 23.55
C ILE A 153 12.29 6.74 24.41
N ALA A 154 11.03 6.66 24.03
CA ALA A 154 9.92 7.20 24.81
C ALA A 154 8.75 6.19 24.86
N ILE A 155 8.04 6.20 25.99
CA ILE A 155 6.73 5.53 26.12
C ILE A 155 5.66 6.62 26.02
N VAL A 156 4.69 6.39 25.16
CA VAL A 156 3.56 7.30 24.95
C VAL A 156 2.29 6.58 25.43
N ARG A 157 1.57 7.19 26.38
CA ARG A 157 0.27 6.71 26.78
C ARG A 157 -0.80 7.38 25.92
N LEU A 158 -1.57 6.55 25.21
CA LEU A 158 -2.65 6.98 24.33
C LEU A 158 -3.99 6.54 24.91
N GLN A 159 -4.98 7.41 24.82
CA GLN A 159 -6.39 7.06 25.02
C GLN A 159 -7.04 7.01 23.63
N ALA A 160 -7.42 5.81 23.20
CA ALA A 160 -8.08 5.61 21.91
C ALA A 160 -9.60 5.74 22.03
N ASN A 161 -10.24 6.26 20.99
CA ASN A 161 -11.69 6.33 20.86
C ASN A 161 -12.11 5.87 19.43
N PRO A 162 -12.91 4.79 19.32
CA PRO A 162 -13.27 3.86 20.39
C PRO A 162 -12.06 3.14 20.99
N ALA A 163 -12.26 2.43 22.11
CA ALA A 163 -11.18 1.62 22.69
C ALA A 163 -10.69 0.56 21.71
N ILE A 164 -9.40 0.25 21.77
CA ILE A 164 -8.76 -0.75 20.93
C ILE A 164 -8.45 -1.97 21.77
N ASP A 165 -8.95 -3.14 21.34
CA ASP A 165 -8.52 -4.42 21.91
C ASP A 165 -7.18 -4.80 21.31
N TYR A 166 -6.20 -5.09 22.15
CA TYR A 166 -4.84 -5.45 21.70
C TYR A 166 -4.18 -6.42 22.68
N LEU A 167 -3.16 -7.09 22.17
CA LEU A 167 -2.25 -7.89 22.96
C LEU A 167 -0.89 -7.18 23.08
N PRO A 168 -0.20 -7.26 24.22
CA PRO A 168 1.16 -6.74 24.35
C PRO A 168 2.08 -7.31 23.25
N GLY A 169 2.92 -6.44 22.68
CA GLY A 169 3.81 -6.79 21.57
C GLY A 169 3.19 -6.59 20.18
N GLN A 170 1.90 -6.34 20.05
CA GLN A 170 1.31 -5.92 18.78
C GLN A 170 1.81 -4.53 18.37
N TYR A 171 1.75 -4.26 17.05
CA TYR A 171 2.11 -2.98 16.49
C TYR A 171 0.87 -2.23 16.00
N LEU A 172 0.83 -0.93 16.28
CA LEU A 172 -0.11 0.01 15.69
C LEU A 172 0.59 0.90 14.68
N SER A 173 -0.09 1.15 13.57
CA SER A 173 0.30 2.19 12.62
C SER A 173 -0.32 3.52 13.05
N VAL A 174 0.52 4.52 13.32
CA VAL A 174 0.10 5.83 13.85
C VAL A 174 0.55 6.95 12.93
N THR A 175 -0.29 7.93 12.72
CA THR A 175 0.03 9.21 12.09
C THR A 175 -0.45 10.36 12.98
N THR A 176 0.01 11.58 12.73
CA THR A 176 -0.41 12.77 13.48
C THR A 176 -0.86 13.87 12.51
N PRO A 177 -1.71 14.81 12.94
CA PRO A 177 -2.12 15.93 12.10
C PRO A 177 -0.95 16.80 11.59
N GLN A 178 0.18 16.82 12.32
CA GLN A 178 1.38 17.56 11.92
C GLN A 178 2.19 16.84 10.84
N CYS A 179 2.00 15.52 10.67
CA CYS A 179 2.69 14.70 9.69
C CYS A 179 1.69 13.80 8.95
N PRO A 180 0.72 14.38 8.22
CA PRO A 180 -0.30 13.60 7.51
C PRO A 180 0.35 12.65 6.49
N GLY A 181 -0.20 11.46 6.34
CA GLY A 181 0.33 10.44 5.43
C GLY A 181 1.62 9.74 5.90
N THR A 182 2.29 10.28 6.92
CA THR A 182 3.49 9.67 7.49
C THR A 182 3.11 8.72 8.62
N TRP A 183 3.03 7.43 8.30
CA TRP A 183 2.68 6.38 9.26
C TRP A 183 3.93 5.81 9.93
N ARG A 184 3.86 5.64 11.26
CA ARG A 184 4.90 5.02 12.09
C ARG A 184 4.33 3.85 12.85
N TYR A 185 5.10 2.79 12.98
CA TYR A 185 4.71 1.62 13.77
C TYR A 185 5.14 1.81 15.22
N LEU A 186 4.20 1.71 16.13
CA LEU A 186 4.43 1.74 17.57
C LEU A 186 4.12 0.36 18.15
N CYS A 187 5.02 -0.14 19.00
CA CYS A 187 4.82 -1.38 19.74
C CYS A 187 3.90 -1.10 20.94
N LEU A 188 2.89 -1.93 21.11
CA LEU A 188 1.98 -1.87 22.26
C LEU A 188 2.57 -2.67 23.41
N LEU A 189 2.68 -2.06 24.58
CA LEU A 189 3.33 -2.68 25.73
C LEU A 189 2.32 -3.33 26.68
N TYR A 190 1.33 -2.57 27.17
CA TYR A 190 0.24 -3.01 28.06
C TYR A 190 -0.80 -1.87 28.24
#